data_58bf1cd809240861217ef9e450e187b8
#
_entry.id   58bf1cd809240861217ef9e450e187b8
#
_cell.length_a   1.000
_cell.length_b   1.000
_cell.length_c   1.000
_cell.angle_alpha   90.00
_cell.angle_beta   90.00
_cell.angle_gamma   90.00
#
_symmetry.space_group_name_H-M   'P 1'
#
loop_
_entity.id
_entity.type
_entity.pdbx_description
1 polymer ?
#
loop_
_entity_poly.entity_id
_entity_poly.type
_entity_poly.pdbx_seq_one_letter_code
_entity_poly.pdbx_strand_id
1 'polypeptide(L)'
;MILGVFVVGFVTAQLTKMLIAVLKNRGKVSKREILAWTMKSGGMPSGHSASFVAVCTVIGLTQGFDAPIFALAVCTTIVIIYDALNVRYAVGEQGKLLNELVIRWQKENGSRNSKEEKDLQPLKLVEGHKFWEVVVGIWLGIVVGLVGYLLFAVNF
;
A
#
# COMPACT_ATOMS: atom_id res chain seq x y z
N MET A 1 -10.96 -5.76 19.48
CA MET A 1 -9.49 -5.90 19.37
C MET A 1 -9.03 -6.03 17.91
N ILE A 2 -9.33 -7.10 17.18
CA ILE A 2 -8.78 -7.39 15.82
C ILE A 2 -8.97 -6.25 14.83
N LEU A 3 -10.21 -5.71 14.69
CA LEU A 3 -10.47 -4.56 13.82
C LEU A 3 -9.68 -3.31 14.24
N GLY A 4 -9.54 -3.08 15.55
CA GLY A 4 -8.75 -1.96 16.04
C GLY A 4 -7.28 -2.06 15.66
N VAL A 5 -6.68 -3.25 15.79
CA VAL A 5 -5.28 -3.50 15.40
C VAL A 5 -5.10 -3.35 13.88
N PHE A 6 -6.08 -3.78 13.07
CA PHE A 6 -6.06 -3.56 11.63
C PHE A 6 -5.98 -2.07 11.29
N VAL A 7 -6.85 -1.26 11.88
CA VAL A 7 -6.89 0.20 11.65
C VAL A 7 -5.60 0.85 12.15
N VAL A 8 -5.12 0.49 13.34
CA VAL A 8 -3.86 1.02 13.89
C VAL A 8 -2.69 0.67 12.99
N GLY A 9 -2.61 -0.57 12.48
CA GLY A 9 -1.56 -0.99 11.54
C GLY A 9 -1.57 -0.15 10.27
N PHE A 10 -2.76 0.09 9.70
CA PHE A 10 -2.90 0.93 8.51
C PHE A 10 -2.49 2.38 8.78
N VAL A 11 -3.03 2.99 9.85
CA VAL A 11 -2.74 4.39 10.21
C VAL A 11 -1.26 4.57 10.51
N THR A 12 -0.65 3.66 11.27
CA THR A 12 0.79 3.72 11.60
C THR A 12 1.63 3.65 10.33
N ALA A 13 1.29 2.77 9.39
CA ALA A 13 1.99 2.70 8.10
C ALA A 13 1.84 4.01 7.29
N GLN A 14 0.67 4.63 7.27
CA GLN A 14 0.46 5.90 6.58
C GLN A 14 1.21 7.06 7.24
N LEU A 15 1.22 7.12 8.58
CA LEU A 15 2.00 8.12 9.32
C LEU A 15 3.51 7.95 9.10
N THR A 16 4.00 6.71 9.10
CA THR A 16 5.41 6.41 8.80
C THR A 16 5.78 6.82 7.38
N LYS A 17 4.92 6.53 6.40
CA LYS A 17 5.09 6.95 5.02
C LYS A 17 5.18 8.47 4.90
N MET A 18 4.28 9.18 5.57
CA MET A 18 4.26 10.64 5.61
C MET A 18 5.54 11.21 6.23
N LEU A 19 6.00 10.64 7.35
CA LEU A 19 7.24 11.05 8.02
C LEU A 19 8.46 10.87 7.10
N ILE A 20 8.59 9.70 6.44
CA ILE A 20 9.67 9.44 5.48
C ILE A 20 9.64 10.45 4.33
N ALA A 21 8.46 10.78 3.80
CA ALA A 21 8.32 11.74 2.73
C ALA A 21 8.72 13.16 3.14
N VAL A 22 8.33 13.60 4.34
CA VAL A 22 8.71 14.91 4.90
C VAL A 22 10.22 14.99 5.12
N LEU A 23 10.83 13.94 5.70
CA LEU A 23 12.27 13.89 5.93
C LEU A 23 13.07 13.93 4.62
N LYS A 24 12.63 13.15 3.61
CA LYS A 24 13.27 13.10 2.29
C LYS A 24 13.25 14.46 1.57
N ASN A 25 12.19 15.23 1.74
CA ASN A 25 12.02 16.55 1.11
C ASN A 25 12.49 17.71 2.01
N ARG A 26 13.25 17.43 3.06
CA ARG A 26 13.80 18.44 4.01
C ARG A 26 12.72 19.38 4.56
N GLY A 27 11.55 18.89 4.84
CA GLY A 27 10.42 19.67 5.40
C GLY A 27 9.72 20.61 4.40
N LYS A 28 10.19 20.72 3.15
CA LYS A 28 9.58 21.56 2.11
C LYS A 28 8.44 20.81 1.42
N VAL A 29 7.31 20.65 2.12
CA VAL A 29 6.16 19.89 1.61
C VAL A 29 4.86 20.66 1.86
N SER A 30 4.07 20.80 0.82
CA SER A 30 2.74 21.40 0.91
C SER A 30 1.74 20.44 1.58
N LYS A 31 0.74 20.98 2.28
CA LYS A 31 -0.37 20.18 2.85
C LYS A 31 -1.10 19.35 1.79
N ARG A 32 -1.23 19.85 0.56
CA ARG A 32 -1.82 19.11 -0.56
C ARG A 32 -0.99 17.91 -0.99
N GLU A 33 0.33 18.04 -0.98
CA GLU A 33 1.24 16.93 -1.31
C GLU A 33 1.21 15.84 -0.24
N ILE A 34 1.15 16.24 1.04
CA ILE A 34 1.02 15.31 2.16
C ILE A 34 -0.26 14.47 1.98
N LEU A 35 -1.41 15.11 1.73
CA LEU A 35 -2.67 14.43 1.51
C LEU A 35 -2.63 13.53 0.27
N ALA A 36 -2.02 13.99 -0.81
CA ALA A 36 -1.86 13.19 -2.02
C ALA A 36 -1.01 11.94 -1.78
N TRP A 37 0.04 12.02 -0.95
CA TRP A 37 0.90 10.88 -0.61
C TRP A 37 0.22 9.87 0.31
N THR A 38 -0.64 10.31 1.23
CA THR A 38 -1.41 9.38 2.07
C THR A 38 -2.43 8.57 1.25
N MET A 39 -2.94 9.15 0.17
CA MET A 39 -3.90 8.49 -0.72
C MET A 39 -3.22 7.77 -1.90
N LYS A 40 -1.92 7.99 -2.11
CA LYS A 40 -1.18 7.36 -3.20
C LYS A 40 -1.00 5.86 -2.92
N SER A 41 -1.37 5.04 -3.89
CA SER A 41 -1.02 3.62 -3.90
C SER A 41 0.50 3.50 -4.07
N GLY A 42 1.14 2.65 -3.28
CA GLY A 42 2.61 2.51 -3.29
C GLY A 42 3.31 3.31 -2.19
N GLY A 43 4.64 3.18 -2.11
CA GLY A 43 5.50 3.79 -1.10
C GLY A 43 5.69 2.97 0.16
N MET A 44 6.78 3.27 0.89
CA MET A 44 7.26 2.53 2.07
C MET A 44 6.81 3.20 3.37
N PRO A 45 6.27 2.41 4.33
CA PRO A 45 5.93 0.98 4.31
C PRO A 45 4.59 0.68 3.63
N SER A 46 4.37 -0.59 3.21
CA SER A 46 3.09 -1.05 2.68
C SER A 46 2.02 -1.08 3.77
N GLY A 47 0.95 -0.29 3.61
CA GLY A 47 -0.15 -0.24 4.57
C GLY A 47 -0.94 -1.55 4.65
N HIS A 48 -1.19 -2.20 3.52
CA HIS A 48 -1.86 -3.50 3.48
C HIS A 48 -1.06 -4.57 4.21
N SER A 49 0.24 -4.68 3.93
CA SER A 49 1.10 -5.64 4.61
C SER A 49 1.13 -5.40 6.13
N ALA A 50 1.28 -4.15 6.56
CA ALA A 50 1.30 -3.80 7.98
C ALA A 50 -0.01 -4.16 8.69
N SER A 51 -1.17 -3.83 8.09
CA SER A 51 -2.47 -4.12 8.70
C SER A 51 -2.75 -5.61 8.83
N PHE A 52 -2.56 -6.37 7.74
CA PHE A 52 -2.89 -7.79 7.74
C PHE A 52 -1.91 -8.61 8.57
N VAL A 53 -0.62 -8.29 8.56
CA VAL A 53 0.38 -8.93 9.43
C VAL A 53 0.12 -8.62 10.90
N ALA A 54 -0.29 -7.39 11.25
CA ALA A 54 -0.66 -7.06 12.62
C ALA A 54 -1.85 -7.90 13.10
N VAL A 55 -2.86 -8.09 12.25
CA VAL A 55 -4.00 -9.00 12.55
C VAL A 55 -3.54 -10.44 12.71
N CYS A 56 -2.70 -10.96 11.80
CA CYS A 56 -2.15 -12.31 11.93
C CYS A 56 -1.40 -12.50 13.25
N THR A 57 -0.56 -11.53 13.62
CA THR A 57 0.22 -11.58 14.86
C THR A 57 -0.70 -11.66 16.07
N VAL A 58 -1.74 -10.82 16.14
CA VAL A 58 -2.69 -10.85 17.26
C VAL A 58 -3.49 -12.15 17.29
N ILE A 59 -3.97 -12.66 16.16
CA ILE A 59 -4.70 -13.93 16.09
C ILE A 59 -3.82 -15.07 16.57
N GLY A 60 -2.56 -15.18 16.10
CA GLY A 60 -1.64 -16.23 16.52
C GLY A 60 -1.37 -16.20 18.02
N LEU A 61 -1.21 -15.00 18.61
CA LEU A 61 -0.94 -14.85 20.04
C LEU A 61 -2.17 -15.09 20.93
N THR A 62 -3.38 -14.80 20.42
CA THR A 62 -4.62 -14.92 21.23
C THR A 62 -5.32 -16.25 21.06
N GLN A 63 -5.32 -16.82 19.85
CA GLN A 63 -6.05 -18.04 19.51
C GLN A 63 -5.12 -19.26 19.37
N GLY A 64 -3.82 -19.03 19.30
CA GLY A 64 -2.82 -20.04 19.02
C GLY A 64 -2.47 -20.14 17.54
N PHE A 65 -1.22 -20.54 17.28
CA PHE A 65 -0.69 -20.70 15.91
C PHE A 65 -1.26 -21.93 15.20
N ASP A 66 -1.86 -22.87 15.95
CA ASP A 66 -2.52 -24.08 15.42
C ASP A 66 -3.99 -23.84 15.09
N ALA A 67 -4.54 -22.69 15.43
CA ALA A 67 -5.96 -22.39 15.23
C ALA A 67 -6.28 -22.25 13.72
N PRO A 68 -7.40 -22.81 13.24
CA PRO A 68 -7.80 -22.69 11.83
C PRO A 68 -7.97 -21.24 11.39
N ILE A 69 -8.39 -20.36 12.31
CA ILE A 69 -8.54 -18.92 12.03
C ILE A 69 -7.18 -18.25 11.78
N PHE A 70 -6.10 -18.71 12.46
CA PHE A 70 -4.75 -18.24 12.19
C PHE A 70 -4.29 -18.65 10.79
N ALA A 71 -4.50 -19.91 10.42
CA ALA A 71 -4.17 -20.40 9.09
C ALA A 71 -4.91 -19.58 8.00
N LEU A 72 -6.20 -19.31 8.19
CA LEU A 72 -6.98 -18.48 7.28
C LEU A 72 -6.42 -17.05 7.17
N ALA A 73 -6.06 -16.44 8.31
CA ALA A 73 -5.48 -15.10 8.34
C ALA A 73 -4.14 -15.04 7.59
N VAL A 74 -3.28 -16.06 7.76
CA VAL A 74 -1.99 -16.18 7.04
C VAL A 74 -2.23 -16.33 5.54
N CYS A 75 -3.10 -17.25 5.10
CA CYS A 75 -3.42 -17.44 3.69
C CYS A 75 -3.93 -16.14 3.06
N THR A 76 -4.85 -15.44 3.72
CA THR A 76 -5.38 -14.15 3.25
C THR A 76 -4.27 -13.10 3.14
N THR A 77 -3.39 -13.04 4.14
CA THR A 77 -2.25 -12.10 4.13
C THR A 77 -1.30 -12.38 2.98
N ILE A 78 -0.99 -13.65 2.69
CA ILE A 78 -0.15 -14.06 1.56
C ILE A 78 -0.77 -13.60 0.24
N VAL A 79 -2.06 -13.83 0.03
CA VAL A 79 -2.77 -13.41 -1.20
C VAL A 79 -2.70 -11.89 -1.38
N ILE A 80 -2.91 -11.12 -0.31
CA ILE A 80 -2.86 -9.65 -0.37
C ILE A 80 -1.44 -9.14 -0.66
N ILE A 81 -0.42 -9.77 -0.07
CA ILE A 81 0.98 -9.44 -0.34
C ILE A 81 1.33 -9.78 -1.79
N TYR A 82 0.89 -10.94 -2.27
CA TYR A 82 1.10 -11.35 -3.67
C TYR A 82 0.44 -10.40 -4.66
N ASP A 83 -0.81 -9.98 -4.42
CA ASP A 83 -1.50 -8.97 -5.22
C ASP A 83 -0.70 -7.66 -5.27
N ALA A 84 -0.23 -7.18 -4.12
CA ALA A 84 0.52 -5.94 -4.03
C ALA A 84 1.85 -5.96 -4.81
N LEU A 85 2.55 -7.10 -4.80
CA LEU A 85 3.87 -7.25 -5.43
C LEU A 85 3.80 -7.59 -6.92
N ASN A 86 2.80 -8.35 -7.36
CA ASN A 86 2.74 -8.88 -8.71
C ASN A 86 1.64 -8.21 -9.54
N VAL A 87 0.39 -8.32 -9.12
CA VAL A 87 -0.75 -7.87 -9.93
C VAL A 87 -0.72 -6.35 -10.09
N ARG A 88 -0.62 -5.61 -8.99
CA ARG A 88 -0.60 -4.14 -9.03
C ARG A 88 0.66 -3.59 -9.66
N TYR A 89 1.79 -4.27 -9.49
CA TYR A 89 3.03 -3.91 -10.16
C TYR A 89 2.91 -4.07 -11.67
N ALA A 90 2.39 -5.21 -12.15
CA ALA A 90 2.16 -5.46 -13.56
C ALA A 90 1.18 -4.44 -14.17
N VAL A 91 0.07 -4.13 -13.49
CA VAL A 91 -0.90 -3.10 -13.92
C VAL A 91 -0.24 -1.73 -14.01
N GLY A 92 0.65 -1.39 -13.07
CA GLY A 92 1.41 -0.14 -13.11
C GLY A 92 2.34 -0.04 -14.31
N GLU A 93 3.08 -1.11 -14.64
CA GLU A 93 3.96 -1.16 -15.81
C GLU A 93 3.16 -1.12 -17.14
N GLN A 94 2.06 -1.85 -17.22
CA GLN A 94 1.15 -1.80 -18.36
C GLN A 94 0.58 -0.39 -18.57
N GLY A 95 0.19 0.30 -17.50
CA GLY A 95 -0.28 1.68 -17.56
C GLY A 95 0.76 2.65 -18.09
N LYS A 96 2.05 2.48 -17.72
CA LYS A 96 3.16 3.28 -18.26
C LYS A 96 3.32 3.09 -19.76
N LEU A 97 3.32 1.83 -20.22
CA LEU A 97 3.42 1.50 -21.64
C LEU A 97 2.25 2.08 -22.45
N LEU A 98 1.02 1.97 -21.91
CA LEU A 98 -0.15 2.57 -22.55
C LEU A 98 -0.02 4.09 -22.65
N ASN A 99 0.45 4.77 -21.61
CA ASN A 99 0.65 6.22 -21.66
C ASN A 99 1.72 6.61 -22.70
N GLU A 100 2.81 5.84 -22.80
CA GLU A 100 3.81 6.06 -23.85
C GLU A 100 3.23 5.88 -25.27
N LEU A 101 2.41 4.86 -25.48
CA LEU A 101 1.74 4.64 -26.75
C LEU A 101 0.78 5.78 -27.10
N VAL A 102 -0.01 6.24 -26.15
CA VAL A 102 -0.90 7.42 -26.33
C VAL A 102 -0.10 8.65 -26.73
N ILE A 103 1.01 8.93 -26.03
CA ILE A 103 1.85 10.11 -26.35
C ILE A 103 2.48 9.99 -27.75
N ARG A 104 2.96 8.79 -28.14
CA ARG A 104 3.52 8.57 -29.48
C ARG A 104 2.45 8.75 -30.55
N TRP A 105 1.28 8.15 -30.35
CA TRP A 105 0.15 8.24 -31.26
C TRP A 105 -0.30 9.71 -31.46
N GLN A 106 -0.39 10.49 -30.37
CA GLN A 106 -0.70 11.92 -30.43
C GLN A 106 0.35 12.71 -31.22
N LYS A 107 1.64 12.39 -31.08
CA LYS A 107 2.71 13.04 -31.85
C LYS A 107 2.65 12.75 -33.33
N GLU A 108 2.32 11.52 -33.70
CA GLU A 108 2.26 11.09 -35.11
C GLU A 108 1.02 11.62 -35.82
N ASN A 109 -0.13 11.70 -35.12
CA ASN A 109 -1.42 12.08 -35.68
C ASN A 109 -1.84 13.52 -35.37
N GLY A 110 -1.14 14.23 -34.50
CA GLY A 110 -1.49 15.57 -33.97
C GLY A 110 -1.55 16.69 -35.04
N SER A 111 -1.34 16.37 -36.31
CA SER A 111 -1.56 17.27 -37.46
C SER A 111 -2.98 17.15 -38.06
N ARG A 112 -3.80 16.18 -37.63
CA ARG A 112 -5.18 16.00 -38.07
C ARG A 112 -6.14 16.47 -36.99
N ASN A 113 -6.72 17.64 -37.21
CA ASN A 113 -7.75 18.34 -36.39
C ASN A 113 -9.01 17.50 -36.13
N SER A 114 -8.97 16.43 -35.38
CA SER A 114 -10.17 15.71 -34.94
C SER A 114 -10.45 16.03 -33.45
N LYS A 115 -11.70 16.39 -33.14
CA LYS A 115 -12.16 16.67 -31.77
C LYS A 115 -11.96 15.49 -30.83
N GLU A 116 -11.93 14.25 -31.33
CA GLU A 116 -11.72 13.02 -30.59
C GLU A 116 -10.30 12.88 -29.99
N GLU A 117 -9.31 13.58 -30.57
CA GLU A 117 -7.90 13.52 -30.16
C GLU A 117 -7.63 14.30 -28.86
N LYS A 118 -8.48 15.27 -28.49
CA LYS A 118 -8.35 16.07 -27.27
C LYS A 118 -8.79 15.35 -26.00
N ASP A 119 -9.51 14.22 -26.12
CA ASP A 119 -10.08 13.51 -24.99
C ASP A 119 -9.19 12.36 -24.46
N LEU A 120 -8.10 12.00 -25.15
CA LEU A 120 -7.16 10.99 -24.67
C LEU A 120 -6.22 11.56 -23.60
N GLN A 121 -6.72 11.58 -22.36
CA GLN A 121 -5.89 11.94 -21.23
C GLN A 121 -5.00 10.75 -20.76
N PRO A 122 -3.78 11.02 -20.28
CA PRO A 122 -2.94 9.97 -19.73
C PRO A 122 -3.64 9.25 -18.58
N LEU A 123 -3.58 7.93 -18.58
CA LEU A 123 -4.12 7.12 -17.52
C LEU A 123 -3.46 7.45 -16.18
N LYS A 124 -4.26 7.56 -15.13
CA LYS A 124 -3.75 7.68 -13.76
C LYS A 124 -3.11 6.35 -13.36
N LEU A 125 -1.79 6.36 -13.22
CA LEU A 125 -1.04 5.16 -12.89
C LEU A 125 -1.32 4.70 -11.46
N VAL A 126 -1.64 3.41 -11.30
CA VAL A 126 -1.65 2.74 -10.01
C VAL A 126 -0.26 2.13 -9.82
N GLU A 127 0.51 2.68 -8.89
CA GLU A 127 1.84 2.14 -8.59
C GLU A 127 1.70 0.88 -7.72
N GLY A 128 2.30 -0.22 -8.16
CA GLY A 128 2.51 -1.41 -7.33
C GLY A 128 3.54 -1.16 -6.23
N HIS A 129 3.60 -2.04 -5.25
CA HIS A 129 4.61 -1.98 -4.20
C HIS A 129 5.94 -2.60 -4.65
N LYS A 130 7.06 -1.97 -4.24
CA LYS A 130 8.37 -2.60 -4.35
C LYS A 130 8.54 -3.62 -3.23
N PHE A 131 9.34 -4.64 -3.47
CA PHE A 131 9.61 -5.72 -2.50
C PHE A 131 9.94 -5.19 -1.08
N TRP A 132 10.86 -4.22 -0.98
CA TRP A 132 11.27 -3.65 0.30
C TRP A 132 10.15 -2.88 1.03
N GLU A 133 9.20 -2.30 0.33
CA GLU A 133 8.04 -1.62 0.92
C GLU A 133 7.14 -2.61 1.66
N VAL A 134 7.01 -3.81 1.11
CA VAL A 134 6.27 -4.93 1.70
C VAL A 134 7.02 -5.49 2.90
N VAL A 135 8.32 -5.73 2.79
CA VAL A 135 9.16 -6.25 3.90
C VAL A 135 9.09 -5.32 5.11
N VAL A 136 9.27 -4.01 4.91
CA VAL A 136 9.16 -3.04 6.01
C VAL A 136 7.72 -2.99 6.55
N GLY A 137 6.71 -3.15 5.70
CA GLY A 137 5.31 -3.26 6.13
C GLY A 137 5.06 -4.49 7.01
N ILE A 138 5.65 -5.65 6.68
CA ILE A 138 5.57 -6.88 7.51
C ILE A 138 6.17 -6.64 8.89
N TRP A 139 7.38 -6.09 8.97
CA TRP A 139 8.03 -5.79 10.24
C TRP A 139 7.21 -4.83 11.10
N LEU A 140 6.70 -3.76 10.49
CA LEU A 140 5.81 -2.82 11.16
C LEU A 140 4.54 -3.50 11.68
N GLY A 141 3.95 -4.39 10.88
CA GLY A 141 2.77 -5.16 11.26
C GLY A 141 3.01 -6.07 12.46
N ILE A 142 4.15 -6.77 12.50
CA ILE A 142 4.54 -7.58 13.66
C ILE A 142 4.63 -6.72 14.92
N VAL A 143 5.34 -5.59 14.85
CA VAL A 143 5.50 -4.67 16.00
C VAL A 143 4.13 -4.14 16.48
N VAL A 144 3.28 -3.68 15.58
CA VAL A 144 1.94 -3.18 15.91
C VAL A 144 1.08 -4.29 16.52
N GLY A 145 1.15 -5.52 15.96
CA GLY A 145 0.43 -6.68 16.49
C GLY A 145 0.87 -7.07 17.91
N LEU A 146 2.19 -7.08 18.15
CA LEU A 146 2.75 -7.36 19.48
C LEU A 146 2.32 -6.31 20.51
N VAL A 147 2.46 -5.03 20.17
CA VAL A 147 2.03 -3.93 21.05
C VAL A 147 0.52 -4.00 21.32
N GLY A 148 -0.28 -4.24 20.28
CA GLY A 148 -1.73 -4.40 20.41
C GLY A 148 -2.12 -5.56 21.32
N TYR A 149 -1.42 -6.70 21.21
CA TYR A 149 -1.62 -7.86 22.10
C TYR A 149 -1.25 -7.53 23.55
N LEU A 150 -0.09 -6.92 23.77
CA LEU A 150 0.36 -6.56 25.14
C LEU A 150 -0.58 -5.57 25.81
N LEU A 151 -1.04 -4.55 25.10
CA LEU A 151 -2.01 -3.58 25.63
C LEU A 151 -3.36 -4.22 25.97
N PHE A 152 -3.77 -5.22 25.23
CA PHE A 152 -4.97 -5.99 25.52
C PHE A 152 -4.77 -6.92 26.71
N ALA A 153 -3.63 -7.64 26.77
CA ALA A 153 -3.32 -8.57 27.86
C ALA A 153 -3.14 -7.88 29.23
N VAL A 154 -2.74 -6.60 29.24
CA VAL A 154 -2.59 -5.81 30.48
C VAL A 154 -3.95 -5.31 31.01
N ASN A 155 -4.97 -5.17 30.16
CA ASN A 155 -6.28 -4.62 30.53
C ASN A 155 -7.33 -5.70 30.81
N PHE A 156 -6.97 -6.98 30.76
CA PHE A 156 -7.79 -8.14 31.11
C PHE A 156 -7.01 -9.14 31.95
#